data_9e7e162ce8088938a8cd7211e8480a06
#
_entry.id   9e7e162ce8088938a8cd7211e8480a06
#
_cell.length_a   1.000
_cell.length_b   1.000
_cell.length_c   1.000
_cell.angle_alpha   90.00
_cell.angle_beta   90.00
_cell.angle_gamma   90.00
#
_symmetry.space_group_name_H-M   'P 1'
#
loop_
_entity.id
_entity.type
_entity.pdbx_description
1 polymer ?
#
loop_
_entity_poly.entity_id
_entity_poly.type
_entity_poly.pdbx_seq_one_letter_code
_entity_poly.pdbx_strand_id
1 'polypeptide(L)'
;MSIKYGWCDEQGTPLPLIYLEDEYGFRNGHYFEYADGMPLALGCSDTYGIGNKQEHLWSNRLGESMGECVVNLGVPGGSIKSCYRVLKAYTEKYTPSTVFMLMPNLFRSEYILDGSLEQLGPNFNMTKFGKKMFEKLFFEGSGEA
;
A
#
# COMPACT_ATOMS: atom_id res chain seq x y z
N MET A 1 -12.13 13.90 0.98
CA MET A 1 -12.89 12.76 0.41
C MET A 1 -12.56 12.67 -1.06
N SER A 2 -11.86 11.65 -1.50
CA SER A 2 -11.57 11.44 -2.92
C SER A 2 -12.54 10.41 -3.50
N ILE A 3 -13.21 10.75 -4.59
CA ILE A 3 -14.05 9.81 -5.35
C ILE A 3 -13.17 9.27 -6.47
N LYS A 4 -12.95 7.95 -6.48
CA LYS A 4 -12.23 7.27 -7.55
C LYS A 4 -13.16 6.27 -8.23
N TYR A 5 -13.08 6.16 -9.55
CA TYR A 5 -13.85 5.20 -10.33
C TYR A 5 -13.02 3.94 -10.49
N GLY A 6 -13.50 2.81 -9.99
CA GLY A 6 -12.75 1.56 -10.00
C GLY A 6 -13.48 0.37 -10.58
N TRP A 7 -14.81 0.44 -10.67
CA TRP A 7 -15.67 -0.64 -11.14
C TRP A 7 -16.76 -0.09 -12.05
N CYS A 8 -17.21 -0.92 -12.97
CA CYS A 8 -18.39 -0.64 -13.79
C CYS A 8 -19.53 -1.58 -13.36
N ASP A 9 -20.77 -1.14 -13.52
CA ASP A 9 -21.93 -2.01 -13.46
C ASP A 9 -21.98 -2.96 -14.69
N GLU A 10 -23.02 -3.79 -14.78
CA GLU A 10 -23.22 -4.71 -15.90
C GLU A 10 -23.37 -3.99 -17.27
N GLN A 11 -23.69 -2.70 -17.26
CA GLN A 11 -23.82 -1.84 -18.44
C GLN A 11 -22.53 -1.09 -18.77
N GLY A 12 -21.46 -1.29 -18.00
CA GLY A 12 -20.18 -0.62 -18.17
C GLY A 12 -20.13 0.81 -17.62
N THR A 13 -21.12 1.22 -16.81
CA THR A 13 -21.15 2.54 -16.17
C THR A 13 -20.22 2.55 -14.97
N PRO A 14 -19.29 3.53 -14.86
CA PRO A 14 -18.38 3.62 -13.72
C PRO A 14 -19.15 3.80 -12.41
N LEU A 15 -18.92 2.92 -11.45
CA LEU A 15 -19.45 3.06 -10.09
C LEU A 15 -18.51 3.92 -9.25
N PRO A 16 -18.99 4.96 -8.59
CA PRO A 16 -18.16 5.78 -7.71
C PRO A 16 -17.75 4.97 -6.48
N LEU A 17 -16.43 4.86 -6.24
CA LEU A 17 -15.89 4.33 -5.01
C LEU A 17 -15.44 5.48 -4.11
N ILE A 18 -15.96 5.48 -2.90
CA ILE A 18 -15.55 6.44 -1.88
C ILE A 18 -14.43 5.80 -1.06
N TYR A 19 -13.26 6.41 -1.08
CA TYR A 19 -12.14 6.01 -0.25
C TYR A 19 -12.14 6.86 1.02
N LEU A 20 -12.41 6.20 2.14
CA LEU A 20 -12.35 6.82 3.46
C LEU A 20 -10.93 6.69 3.99
N GLU A 21 -10.14 7.72 3.75
CA GLU A 21 -8.75 7.81 4.19
C GLU A 21 -8.67 8.57 5.52
N ASP A 22 -7.74 8.15 6.38
CA ASP A 22 -7.39 8.86 7.60
C ASP A 22 -6.46 10.07 7.30
N GLU A 23 -5.95 10.72 8.33
CA GLU A 23 -5.07 11.88 8.22
C GLU A 23 -3.72 11.59 7.52
N TYR A 24 -3.29 10.33 7.51
CA TYR A 24 -2.04 9.88 6.86
C TYR A 24 -2.26 9.32 5.45
N GLY A 25 -3.51 9.26 4.97
CA GLY A 25 -3.88 8.76 3.66
C GLY A 25 -4.03 7.24 3.57
N PHE A 26 -4.12 6.53 4.70
CA PHE A 26 -4.46 5.12 4.75
C PHE A 26 -5.97 4.92 4.84
N ARG A 27 -6.46 3.77 4.35
CA ARG A 27 -7.90 3.48 4.30
C ARG A 27 -8.48 2.95 5.61
N ASN A 28 -8.34 3.76 6.67
CA ASN A 28 -8.89 3.44 8.01
C ASN A 28 -10.15 4.24 8.35
N GLY A 29 -10.48 5.27 7.57
CA GLY A 29 -11.58 6.18 7.83
C GLY A 29 -11.12 7.53 8.41
N HIS A 30 -11.93 8.58 8.21
CA HIS A 30 -11.53 9.96 8.53
C HIS A 30 -11.22 10.25 10.00
N TYR A 31 -11.82 9.49 10.91
CA TYR A 31 -11.68 9.71 12.36
C TYR A 31 -11.04 8.50 13.03
N PHE A 32 -10.14 7.83 12.30
CA PHE A 32 -9.46 6.66 12.82
C PHE A 32 -8.46 7.05 13.90
N GLU A 33 -8.56 6.41 15.06
CA GLU A 33 -7.64 6.61 16.18
C GLU A 33 -6.69 5.41 16.29
N TYR A 34 -5.41 5.69 16.20
CA TYR A 34 -4.35 4.71 16.38
C TYR A 34 -4.08 4.45 17.85
N ALA A 35 -3.86 3.19 18.24
CA ALA A 35 -3.57 2.80 19.62
C ALA A 35 -2.59 1.63 19.68
N ASP A 36 -1.95 1.48 20.83
CA ASP A 36 -1.18 0.28 21.15
C ASP A 36 -2.05 -0.98 21.13
N GLY A 37 -1.46 -2.10 20.74
CA GLY A 37 -2.13 -3.39 20.71
C GLY A 37 -2.97 -3.65 19.47
N MET A 38 -3.12 -2.70 18.57
CA MET A 38 -3.88 -2.91 17.33
C MET A 38 -3.11 -3.81 16.35
N PRO A 39 -3.74 -4.83 15.75
CA PRO A 39 -3.13 -5.60 14.67
C PRO A 39 -3.01 -4.76 13.39
N LEU A 40 -1.95 -5.00 12.61
CA LEU A 40 -1.65 -4.28 11.38
C LEU A 40 -1.81 -5.14 10.15
N ALA A 41 -2.28 -4.54 9.05
CA ALA A 41 -2.28 -5.07 7.71
C ALA A 41 -1.32 -4.26 6.83
N LEU A 42 -0.21 -4.87 6.42
CA LEU A 42 0.77 -4.27 5.53
C LEU A 42 0.67 -4.86 4.12
N GLY A 43 1.02 -4.05 3.13
CA GLY A 43 1.06 -4.49 1.74
C GLY A 43 0.99 -3.34 0.74
N CYS A 44 0.62 -3.66 -0.49
CA CYS A 44 0.54 -2.67 -1.57
C CYS A 44 -0.93 -2.27 -1.89
N SER A 45 -1.23 -2.10 -3.18
CA SER A 45 -2.56 -1.72 -3.69
C SER A 45 -3.68 -2.66 -3.26
N ASP A 46 -3.39 -3.96 -3.13
CA ASP A 46 -4.37 -4.96 -2.71
C ASP A 46 -4.72 -4.81 -1.22
N THR A 47 -3.75 -4.43 -0.40
CA THR A 47 -3.98 -4.12 1.03
C THR A 47 -4.68 -2.78 1.20
N TYR A 48 -4.21 -1.75 0.49
CA TYR A 48 -4.93 -0.48 0.43
C TYR A 48 -6.37 -0.67 -0.08
N GLY A 49 -6.58 -1.62 -1.01
CA GLY A 49 -7.88 -1.98 -1.56
C GLY A 49 -8.30 -1.08 -2.72
N ILE A 50 -7.38 -0.87 -3.68
CA ILE A 50 -7.72 -0.18 -4.93
C ILE A 50 -8.87 -0.93 -5.62
N GLY A 51 -9.93 -0.20 -5.97
CA GLY A 51 -11.10 -0.76 -6.64
C GLY A 51 -12.09 -1.47 -5.71
N ASN A 52 -11.83 -1.58 -4.41
CA ASN A 52 -12.72 -2.23 -3.46
C ASN A 52 -13.48 -1.23 -2.58
N LYS A 53 -14.70 -1.58 -2.20
CA LYS A 53 -15.43 -0.90 -1.15
C LYS A 53 -14.76 -1.12 0.22
N GLN A 54 -15.00 -0.21 1.17
CA GLN A 54 -14.40 -0.28 2.51
C GLN A 54 -14.69 -1.60 3.22
N GLU A 55 -15.94 -2.06 3.16
CA GLU A 55 -16.39 -3.29 3.79
C GLU A 55 -15.79 -4.58 3.18
N HIS A 56 -15.22 -4.49 1.98
CA HIS A 56 -14.62 -5.63 1.27
C HIS A 56 -13.10 -5.68 1.40
N LEU A 57 -12.48 -4.75 2.11
CA LEU A 57 -11.04 -4.81 2.36
C LEU A 57 -10.70 -6.06 3.17
N TRP A 58 -9.65 -6.77 2.78
CA TRP A 58 -9.25 -7.96 3.50
C TRP A 58 -8.86 -7.67 4.95
N SER A 59 -8.30 -6.48 5.23
CA SER A 59 -8.01 -6.01 6.58
C SER A 59 -9.27 -5.89 7.44
N ASN A 60 -10.37 -5.34 6.87
CA ASN A 60 -11.65 -5.24 7.58
C ASN A 60 -12.27 -6.62 7.81
N ARG A 61 -12.25 -7.50 6.78
CA ARG A 61 -12.73 -8.88 6.92
C ARG A 61 -11.96 -9.68 7.95
N LEU A 62 -10.63 -9.49 7.99
CA LEU A 62 -9.80 -10.08 9.03
C LEU A 62 -10.19 -9.54 10.39
N GLY A 63 -10.37 -8.23 10.55
CA GLY A 63 -10.82 -7.60 11.78
C GLY A 63 -12.18 -8.12 12.25
N GLU A 64 -13.16 -8.23 11.36
CA GLU A 64 -14.45 -8.86 11.65
C GLU A 64 -14.29 -10.29 12.21
N SER A 65 -13.42 -11.09 11.57
CA SER A 65 -13.15 -12.47 12.00
C SER A 65 -12.44 -12.57 13.35
N MET A 66 -11.60 -11.61 13.67
CA MET A 66 -10.86 -11.54 14.94
C MET A 66 -11.65 -10.86 16.07
N GLY A 67 -12.71 -10.12 15.74
CA GLY A 67 -13.41 -9.25 16.68
C GLY A 67 -12.59 -8.02 17.09
N GLU A 68 -11.63 -7.61 16.27
CA GLU A 68 -10.70 -6.51 16.52
C GLU A 68 -10.61 -5.59 15.32
N CYS A 69 -10.23 -4.33 15.54
CA CYS A 69 -9.97 -3.41 14.46
C CYS A 69 -8.54 -3.61 13.92
N VAL A 70 -8.40 -3.98 12.65
CA VAL A 70 -7.11 -4.14 11.97
C VAL A 70 -6.74 -2.85 11.23
N VAL A 71 -5.60 -2.27 11.58
CA VAL A 71 -5.10 -1.04 10.94
C VAL A 71 -4.61 -1.35 9.53
N ASN A 72 -5.21 -0.73 8.53
CA ASN A 72 -4.79 -0.86 7.14
C ASN A 72 -3.66 0.14 6.84
N LEU A 73 -2.47 -0.37 6.59
CA LEU A 73 -1.27 0.39 6.21
C LEU A 73 -0.79 0.04 4.78
N GLY A 74 -1.73 -0.26 3.90
CA GLY A 74 -1.44 -0.53 2.49
C GLY A 74 -0.97 0.71 1.75
N VAL A 75 0.08 0.58 0.94
CA VAL A 75 0.65 1.66 0.11
C VAL A 75 0.48 1.31 -1.36
N PRO A 76 -0.38 2.01 -2.12
CA PRO A 76 -0.54 1.76 -3.55
C PRO A 76 0.79 1.82 -4.29
N GLY A 77 1.09 0.78 -5.08
CA GLY A 77 2.38 0.66 -5.78
C GLY A 77 3.56 0.28 -4.89
N GLY A 78 3.35 0.16 -3.59
CA GLY A 78 4.40 -0.10 -2.60
C GLY A 78 5.19 -1.40 -2.84
N SER A 79 6.38 -1.42 -2.30
CA SER A 79 7.33 -2.52 -2.27
C SER A 79 7.50 -3.06 -0.85
N ILE A 80 8.32 -4.08 -0.66
CA ILE A 80 8.73 -4.54 0.68
C ILE A 80 9.42 -3.42 1.46
N LYS A 81 10.21 -2.57 0.81
CA LYS A 81 10.83 -1.40 1.44
C LYS A 81 9.77 -0.41 1.93
N SER A 82 8.69 -0.20 1.16
CA SER A 82 7.56 0.63 1.59
C SER A 82 6.90 0.06 2.84
N CYS A 83 6.64 -1.25 2.87
CA CYS A 83 6.09 -1.92 4.05
C CYS A 83 6.99 -1.75 5.28
N TYR A 84 8.30 -1.94 5.12
CA TYR A 84 9.27 -1.75 6.20
C TYR A 84 9.28 -0.30 6.71
N ARG A 85 9.31 0.67 5.81
CA ARG A 85 9.31 2.10 6.17
C ARG A 85 8.06 2.48 6.94
N VAL A 86 6.89 2.04 6.48
CA VAL A 86 5.61 2.31 7.14
C VAL A 86 5.54 1.62 8.51
N LEU A 87 5.95 0.34 8.59
CA LEU A 87 6.01 -0.39 9.86
C LEU A 87 6.94 0.31 10.85
N LYS A 88 8.12 0.72 10.41
CA LYS A 88 9.07 1.45 11.27
C LYS A 88 8.46 2.74 11.80
N ALA A 89 7.85 3.56 10.93
CA ALA A 89 7.21 4.80 11.35
C ALA A 89 6.04 4.56 12.33
N TYR A 90 5.27 3.48 12.15
CA TYR A 90 4.23 3.09 13.09
C TYR A 90 4.81 2.71 14.45
N THR A 91 5.85 1.85 14.48
CA THR A 91 6.45 1.33 15.72
C THR A 91 7.26 2.38 16.50
N GLU A 92 7.54 3.53 15.92
CA GLU A 92 8.09 4.70 16.64
C GLU A 92 7.05 5.34 17.59
N LYS A 93 5.76 5.09 17.35
CA LYS A 93 4.66 5.70 18.12
C LYS A 93 3.79 4.67 18.85
N TYR A 94 3.60 3.49 18.28
CA TYR A 94 2.66 2.48 18.75
C TYR A 94 3.26 1.09 18.69
N THR A 95 2.83 0.21 19.59
CA THR A 95 3.23 -1.21 19.63
C THR A 95 2.10 -2.07 19.05
N PRO A 96 2.26 -2.69 17.87
CA PRO A 96 1.23 -3.59 17.32
C PRO A 96 1.18 -4.92 18.07
N SER A 97 -0.02 -5.53 18.17
CA SER A 97 -0.18 -6.89 18.70
C SER A 97 0.32 -7.94 17.70
N THR A 98 0.03 -7.74 16.43
CA THR A 98 0.34 -8.66 15.34
C THR A 98 0.50 -7.89 14.04
N VAL A 99 1.34 -8.38 13.15
CA VAL A 99 1.54 -7.81 11.82
C VAL A 99 1.20 -8.86 10.77
N PHE A 100 0.19 -8.58 9.96
CA PHE A 100 -0.17 -9.36 8.79
C PHE A 100 0.37 -8.65 7.55
N MET A 101 1.05 -9.38 6.69
CA MET A 101 1.61 -8.80 5.47
C MET A 101 1.13 -9.56 4.23
N LEU A 102 0.42 -8.87 3.35
CA LEU A 102 0.23 -9.33 1.98
C LEU A 102 1.44 -8.87 1.17
N MET A 103 2.33 -9.84 0.90
CA MET A 103 3.64 -9.57 0.31
C MET A 103 3.52 -8.82 -1.03
N PRO A 104 4.08 -7.63 -1.17
CA PRO A 104 4.13 -6.95 -2.45
C PRO A 104 4.99 -7.70 -3.47
N ASN A 105 4.82 -7.37 -4.74
CA ASN A 105 5.64 -7.93 -5.81
C ASN A 105 7.14 -7.66 -5.54
N LEU A 106 7.95 -8.73 -5.57
CA LEU A 106 9.38 -8.71 -5.25
C LEU A 106 10.23 -7.82 -6.18
N PHE A 107 9.75 -7.60 -7.41
CA PHE A 107 10.43 -6.73 -8.38
C PHE A 107 10.14 -5.25 -8.19
N ARG A 108 9.34 -4.88 -7.18
CA ARG A 108 9.12 -3.48 -6.82
C ARG A 108 10.16 -3.02 -5.81
N SER A 109 10.61 -1.78 -5.95
CA SER A 109 11.50 -1.12 -5.00
C SER A 109 11.15 0.35 -4.88
N GLU A 110 11.60 0.99 -3.81
CA GLU A 110 11.51 2.44 -3.64
C GLU A 110 12.90 3.02 -3.39
N TYR A 111 13.10 4.24 -3.87
CA TYR A 111 14.34 5.01 -3.72
C TYR A 111 14.00 6.46 -3.39
N ILE A 112 14.90 7.12 -2.69
CA ILE A 112 14.83 8.56 -2.46
C ILE A 112 15.75 9.22 -3.49
N LEU A 113 15.18 10.07 -4.33
CA LEU A 113 15.90 10.86 -5.34
C LEU A 113 15.58 12.33 -5.12
N ASP A 114 16.60 13.13 -4.93
CA ASP A 114 16.47 14.59 -4.72
C ASP A 114 15.41 14.97 -3.68
N GLY A 115 15.31 14.17 -2.61
CA GLY A 115 14.33 14.34 -1.53
C GLY A 115 12.92 13.83 -1.85
N SER A 116 12.68 13.31 -3.04
CA SER A 116 11.41 12.70 -3.45
C SER A 116 11.46 11.18 -3.35
N LEU A 117 10.36 10.57 -2.92
CA LEU A 117 10.19 9.12 -2.88
C LEU A 117 9.72 8.62 -4.25
N GLU A 118 10.56 7.82 -4.90
CA GLU A 118 10.26 7.21 -6.20
C GLU A 118 10.04 5.71 -6.05
N GLN A 119 8.96 5.21 -6.66
CA GLN A 119 8.65 3.78 -6.69
C GLN A 119 9.03 3.20 -8.05
N LEU A 120 9.76 2.09 -8.03
CA LEU A 120 10.19 1.36 -9.22
C LEU A 120 9.52 -0.01 -9.29
N GLY A 121 9.06 -0.38 -10.48
CA GLY A 121 8.46 -1.68 -10.72
C GLY A 121 8.26 -1.98 -12.21
N PRO A 122 8.12 -3.24 -12.60
CA PRO A 122 8.06 -3.66 -14.01
C PRO A 122 6.86 -3.12 -14.78
N ASN A 123 5.78 -2.76 -14.09
CA ASN A 123 4.51 -2.35 -14.72
C ASN A 123 4.21 -0.85 -14.53
N PHE A 124 5.14 -0.07 -14.00
CA PHE A 124 4.95 1.37 -13.89
C PHE A 124 5.36 2.05 -15.19
N ASN A 125 4.59 3.08 -15.60
CA ASN A 125 5.09 4.12 -16.50
C ASN A 125 6.22 4.83 -15.76
N MET A 126 7.38 4.17 -15.73
CA MET A 126 8.57 4.72 -15.14
C MET A 126 8.92 5.96 -15.89
N THR A 127 9.16 7.05 -15.21
CA THR A 127 9.82 8.20 -15.78
C THR A 127 11.06 7.68 -16.55
N LYS A 128 11.46 8.37 -17.61
CA LYS A 128 12.63 7.96 -18.43
C LYS A 128 13.86 7.65 -17.57
N PHE A 129 13.97 8.30 -16.42
CA PHE A 129 15.00 8.09 -15.42
C PHE A 129 14.81 6.80 -14.63
N GLY A 130 13.62 6.53 -14.12
CA GLY A 130 13.31 5.31 -13.37
C GLY A 130 13.49 4.04 -14.19
N LYS A 131 13.14 4.08 -15.49
CA LYS A 131 13.39 2.97 -16.41
C LYS A 131 14.90 2.70 -16.57
N LYS A 132 15.68 3.75 -16.79
CA LYS A 132 17.15 3.66 -16.94
C LYS A 132 17.81 3.14 -15.65
N MET A 133 17.32 3.57 -14.48
CA MET A 133 17.83 3.13 -13.20
C MET A 133 17.45 1.69 -12.89
N PHE A 134 16.23 1.26 -13.22
CA PHE A 134 15.79 -0.12 -13.11
C PHE A 134 16.64 -1.05 -14.00
N GLU A 135 16.84 -0.67 -15.26
CA GLU A 135 17.71 -1.40 -16.19
C GLU A 135 19.13 -1.54 -15.63
N LYS A 136 19.71 -0.46 -15.14
CA LYS A 136 21.05 -0.47 -14.54
C LYS A 136 21.17 -1.36 -13.32
N LEU A 137 20.19 -1.34 -12.42
CA LEU A 137 20.23 -2.10 -11.17
C LEU A 137 19.97 -3.61 -11.34
N PHE A 138 19.15 -3.98 -12.33
CA PHE A 138 18.70 -5.37 -12.46
C PHE A 138 19.27 -6.10 -13.68
N PHE A 139 19.77 -5.38 -14.68
CA PHE A 139 20.29 -5.98 -15.91
C PHE A 139 21.77 -5.70 -16.15
N GLU A 140 22.33 -4.56 -15.73
CA GLU A 140 23.76 -4.28 -15.86
C GLU A 140 24.61 -4.87 -14.71
N GLY A 141 23.99 -5.20 -13.56
CA GLY A 141 24.68 -5.82 -12.43
C GLY A 141 24.90 -7.35 -12.55
N SER A 142 24.42 -8.00 -13.63
CA SER A 142 24.58 -9.44 -13.87
C SER A 142 25.69 -9.81 -14.84
N GLY A 143 26.52 -8.86 -15.21
CA GLY A 143 27.52 -9.00 -16.29
C GLY A 143 28.98 -8.90 -15.92
N GLU A 144 29.38 -9.13 -14.66
CA GLU A 144 30.80 -9.37 -14.31
C GLU A 144 30.88 -10.38 -13.16
N ALA A 145 31.08 -11.61 -13.51
CA ALA A 145 31.72 -12.64 -12.69
C ALA A 145 32.78 -13.33 -13.54
#